data_3b32ec35467d1eef90e63f5807925f61
#
_entry.id   3b32ec35467d1eef90e63f5807925f61
#
_cell.length_a   1.000
_cell.length_b   1.000
_cell.length_c   1.000
_cell.angle_alpha   90.00
_cell.angle_beta   90.00
_cell.angle_gamma   90.00
#
_symmetry.space_group_name_H-M   'P 1'
#
loop_
_entity.id
_entity.type
_entity.pdbx_description
1 polymer ?
#
loop_
_entity_poly.entity_id
_entity_poly.type
_entity_poly.pdbx_seq_one_letter_code
_entity_poly.pdbx_strand_id
1 'polypeptide(L)'
;MKKRLLRPPRNDGEVIVVPDPVKFFGRVATAHSIGVAHQPYFFHPGIAVKFLVLEAAPRGNKEIVFLDTERVRIGVKIPGGGAALRAVEFITTDRLLHDYPAPSEDSFGEFLGRIEAALEGASQQGFEKCRSHFLAFKEIIMMKTGKKLLREILAESFIEYYGLRTPHHFLSEVLRGEKFHDLFSRIYVDQKRFRDVFNAALDEYRGEFRFRYRNFPFPKLGEDELPFWVVRDGLRAKCFKKDVDAAGAENLIIFPRAATLTLFLRLYRLDFFIHGVGGWNYEWVQDRIIERFFKETPPPCAAASGTFFLDHCAEREFPYFLFSPREIRQRVREFMSHVP
;
A
#
# COMPACT_ATOMS: atom_id res chain seq x y z
N MET A 1 1.22 -4.52 25.38
CA MET A 1 2.62 -4.63 24.86
C MET A 1 2.94 -3.31 24.15
N LYS A 2 3.98 -2.55 24.54
CA LYS A 2 4.34 -1.31 23.83
C LYS A 2 4.77 -1.69 22.42
N LYS A 3 4.03 -1.24 21.39
CA LYS A 3 4.44 -1.40 19.99
C LYS A 3 5.72 -0.55 19.79
N ARG A 4 6.82 -1.18 19.39
CA ARG A 4 8.01 -0.44 18.96
C ARG A 4 7.84 -0.03 17.50
N LEU A 5 8.43 1.11 17.14
CA LEU A 5 8.55 1.47 15.72
C LEU A 5 9.35 0.40 15.00
N LEU A 6 8.77 -0.09 13.91
CA LEU A 6 9.41 -1.09 13.06
C LEU A 6 10.31 -0.38 12.04
N ARG A 7 11.47 -0.93 11.80
CA ARG A 7 12.37 -0.54 10.71
C ARG A 7 12.50 -1.69 9.71
N PRO A 8 12.74 -1.42 8.44
CA PRO A 8 13.12 -2.48 7.50
C PRO A 8 14.31 -3.27 8.03
N PRO A 9 14.43 -4.56 7.70
CA PRO A 9 15.62 -5.35 8.01
C PRO A 9 16.87 -4.67 7.46
N ARG A 10 18.03 -4.99 8.04
CA ARG A 10 19.30 -4.37 7.64
C ARG A 10 20.13 -5.23 6.69
N ASN A 11 19.85 -6.55 6.68
CA ASN A 11 20.65 -7.50 5.92
C ASN A 11 19.97 -7.84 4.59
N ASP A 12 20.77 -8.12 3.56
CA ASP A 12 20.27 -8.53 2.26
C ASP A 12 19.50 -9.86 2.36
N GLY A 13 18.37 -9.92 1.66
CA GLY A 13 17.46 -11.07 1.67
C GLY A 13 16.75 -11.32 3.00
N GLU A 14 16.97 -10.48 4.02
CA GLU A 14 16.30 -10.63 5.30
C GLU A 14 14.81 -10.26 5.18
N VAL A 15 13.94 -11.18 5.62
CA VAL A 15 12.49 -11.00 5.69
C VAL A 15 12.08 -10.90 7.16
N ILE A 16 11.17 -10.00 7.47
CA ILE A 16 10.57 -9.90 8.79
C ILE A 16 9.05 -9.99 8.74
N VAL A 17 8.48 -10.66 9.74
CA VAL A 17 7.04 -10.64 10.03
C VAL A 17 6.84 -10.30 11.49
N VAL A 18 5.92 -9.38 11.80
CA VAL A 18 5.60 -8.94 13.16
C VAL A 18 4.08 -9.02 13.38
N PRO A 19 3.56 -9.62 14.44
CA PRO A 19 4.32 -10.34 15.49
C PRO A 19 5.13 -11.53 14.95
N ASP A 20 5.97 -12.10 15.79
CA ASP A 20 6.81 -13.23 15.37
C ASP A 20 5.98 -14.29 14.60
N PRO A 21 6.62 -15.09 13.73
CA PRO A 21 5.91 -15.98 12.82
C PRO A 21 4.98 -16.97 13.53
N VAL A 22 5.34 -17.49 14.70
CA VAL A 22 4.48 -18.43 15.46
C VAL A 22 3.16 -17.76 15.83
N LYS A 23 3.23 -16.53 16.38
CA LYS A 23 2.03 -15.75 16.72
C LYS A 23 1.25 -15.31 15.48
N PHE A 24 1.96 -15.02 14.38
CA PHE A 24 1.35 -14.69 13.10
C PHE A 24 0.49 -15.87 12.63
N PHE A 25 1.07 -17.06 12.53
CA PHE A 25 0.34 -18.24 12.08
C PHE A 25 -0.79 -18.64 13.03
N GLY A 26 -0.59 -18.57 14.34
CA GLY A 26 -1.65 -18.84 15.30
C GLY A 26 -2.86 -17.93 15.14
N ARG A 27 -2.66 -16.64 14.82
CA ARG A 27 -3.74 -15.68 14.57
C ARG A 27 -4.38 -15.87 13.20
N VAL A 28 -3.58 -16.12 12.18
CA VAL A 28 -4.05 -16.39 10.82
C VAL A 28 -4.90 -17.64 10.75
N ALA A 29 -4.56 -18.68 11.52
CA ALA A 29 -5.30 -19.93 11.55
C ALA A 29 -6.74 -19.78 12.06
N THR A 30 -7.04 -18.74 12.83
CA THR A 30 -8.37 -18.45 13.37
C THR A 30 -9.11 -17.35 12.60
N ALA A 31 -8.47 -16.69 11.66
CA ALA A 31 -9.08 -15.63 10.85
C ALA A 31 -9.90 -16.22 9.69
N HIS A 32 -11.12 -15.72 9.49
CA HIS A 32 -11.95 -16.10 8.34
C HIS A 32 -11.54 -15.34 7.07
N SER A 33 -11.09 -14.09 7.22
CA SER A 33 -10.65 -13.24 6.12
C SER A 33 -9.29 -12.59 6.42
N ILE A 34 -8.37 -12.69 5.46
CA ILE A 34 -7.01 -12.17 5.59
C ILE A 34 -6.70 -11.33 4.36
N GLY A 35 -6.12 -10.14 4.54
CA GLY A 35 -5.81 -9.33 3.39
C GLY A 35 -4.63 -8.39 3.53
N VAL A 36 -4.23 -7.88 2.37
CA VAL A 36 -3.27 -6.80 2.19
C VAL A 36 -3.90 -5.69 1.38
N ALA A 37 -3.44 -4.46 1.58
CA ALA A 37 -3.82 -3.35 0.72
C ALA A 37 -2.57 -2.54 0.31
N HIS A 38 -2.51 -2.16 -0.96
CA HIS A 38 -1.50 -1.26 -1.50
C HIS A 38 -1.91 -0.71 -2.87
N GLN A 39 -1.30 0.40 -3.30
CA GLN A 39 -1.46 0.85 -4.67
C GLN A 39 -0.95 -0.23 -5.64
N PRO A 40 -1.51 -0.35 -6.86
CA PRO A 40 -1.07 -1.35 -7.84
C PRO A 40 0.22 -0.93 -8.56
N TYR A 41 1.05 -0.11 -7.93
CA TYR A 41 2.32 0.33 -8.49
C TYR A 41 3.43 -0.69 -8.21
N PHE A 42 4.47 -0.64 -9.05
CA PHE A 42 5.65 -1.46 -8.85
C PHE A 42 6.57 -0.79 -7.82
N PHE A 43 6.65 -1.38 -6.66
CA PHE A 43 7.38 -0.86 -5.53
C PHE A 43 8.62 -1.67 -5.21
N HIS A 44 9.37 -1.19 -4.24
CA HIS A 44 10.49 -1.89 -3.67
C HIS A 44 10.10 -3.34 -3.29
N PRO A 45 10.97 -4.35 -3.57
CA PRO A 45 10.67 -5.76 -3.31
C PRO A 45 10.22 -6.05 -1.88
N GLY A 46 10.70 -5.28 -0.91
CA GLY A 46 10.23 -5.35 0.47
C GLY A 46 8.72 -5.11 0.64
N ILE A 47 8.09 -4.37 -0.26
CA ILE A 47 6.63 -4.20 -0.28
C ILE A 47 5.95 -5.45 -0.85
N ALA A 48 6.55 -6.10 -1.84
CA ALA A 48 6.04 -7.34 -2.42
C ALA A 48 5.99 -8.47 -1.40
N VAL A 49 6.88 -8.48 -0.42
CA VAL A 49 6.93 -9.50 0.66
C VAL A 49 5.58 -9.69 1.34
N LYS A 50 4.85 -8.63 1.66
CA LYS A 50 3.54 -8.77 2.33
C LYS A 50 2.50 -9.52 1.49
N PHE A 51 2.54 -9.38 0.16
CA PHE A 51 1.66 -10.13 -0.75
C PHE A 51 2.06 -11.59 -0.82
N LEU A 52 3.36 -11.87 -0.83
CA LEU A 52 3.87 -13.24 -0.83
C LEU A 52 3.66 -13.93 0.52
N VAL A 53 3.70 -13.19 1.63
CA VAL A 53 3.31 -13.69 2.96
C VAL A 53 1.83 -14.01 2.99
N LEU A 54 0.97 -13.18 2.39
CA LEU A 54 -0.45 -13.48 2.23
C LEU A 54 -0.66 -14.77 1.40
N GLU A 55 0.04 -14.91 0.27
CA GLU A 55 -0.04 -16.15 -0.54
C GLU A 55 0.37 -17.39 0.25
N ALA A 56 1.43 -17.29 1.05
CA ALA A 56 1.95 -18.37 1.85
C ALA A 56 1.13 -18.67 3.13
N ALA A 57 0.24 -17.75 3.53
CA ALA A 57 -0.60 -17.95 4.69
C ALA A 57 -1.44 -19.24 4.54
N PRO A 58 -1.60 -20.03 5.61
CA PRO A 58 -2.47 -21.19 5.57
C PRO A 58 -3.92 -20.74 5.36
N ARG A 59 -4.85 -21.62 5.27
CA ARG A 59 -6.28 -21.45 4.94
C ARG A 59 -6.91 -20.12 5.37
N GLY A 60 -7.96 -19.71 4.68
CA GLY A 60 -8.76 -18.51 4.91
C GLY A 60 -9.16 -17.87 3.57
N ASN A 61 -10.18 -17.02 3.58
CA ASN A 61 -10.50 -16.17 2.46
C ASN A 61 -9.43 -15.08 2.36
N LYS A 62 -8.56 -15.20 1.38
CA LYS A 62 -7.48 -14.25 1.13
C LYS A 62 -7.92 -13.22 0.14
N GLU A 63 -7.54 -11.96 0.34
CA GLU A 63 -7.79 -10.92 -0.65
C GLU A 63 -6.70 -9.86 -0.71
N ILE A 64 -6.54 -9.30 -1.89
CA ILE A 64 -5.71 -8.14 -2.16
C ILE A 64 -6.65 -6.97 -2.46
N VAL A 65 -6.48 -5.84 -1.77
CA VAL A 65 -7.21 -4.61 -2.09
C VAL A 65 -6.23 -3.63 -2.72
N PHE A 66 -6.37 -3.39 -4.02
CA PHE A 66 -5.58 -2.39 -4.70
C PHE A 66 -6.16 -1.00 -4.47
N LEU A 67 -5.31 -0.09 -3.97
CA LEU A 67 -5.66 1.29 -3.64
C LEU A 67 -5.62 2.14 -4.92
N ASP A 68 -6.75 2.29 -5.57
CA ASP A 68 -6.90 3.06 -6.81
C ASP A 68 -7.48 4.47 -6.60
N THR A 69 -7.73 4.86 -5.35
CA THR A 69 -8.26 6.18 -4.98
C THR A 69 -7.17 7.24 -4.77
N GLU A 70 -5.93 6.91 -5.12
CA GLU A 70 -4.78 7.81 -5.04
C GLU A 70 -4.55 8.55 -6.37
N ARG A 71 -3.80 9.67 -6.30
CA ARG A 71 -3.37 10.41 -7.49
C ARG A 71 -2.45 9.57 -8.35
N VAL A 72 -2.55 9.71 -9.67
CA VAL A 72 -1.67 8.98 -10.59
C VAL A 72 -0.27 9.57 -10.56
N ARG A 73 0.69 8.78 -10.10
CA ARG A 73 2.11 9.11 -10.09
C ARG A 73 2.91 7.87 -10.44
N ILE A 74 3.20 7.72 -11.72
CA ILE A 74 3.93 6.57 -12.26
C ILE A 74 5.27 7.03 -12.76
N GLY A 75 6.31 6.44 -12.23
CA GLY A 75 7.68 6.64 -12.61
C GLY A 75 8.55 5.66 -11.86
N VAL A 76 9.76 5.49 -12.32
CA VAL A 76 10.76 4.63 -11.69
C VAL A 76 12.03 5.42 -11.43
N LYS A 77 12.71 5.10 -10.35
CA LYS A 77 14.05 5.59 -10.08
C LYS A 77 15.02 4.47 -10.43
N ILE A 78 15.95 4.75 -11.31
CA ILE A 78 16.99 3.81 -11.72
C ILE A 78 18.36 4.35 -11.33
N PRO A 79 19.35 3.47 -11.10
CA PRO A 79 20.70 3.90 -10.84
C PRO A 79 21.23 4.75 -11.99
N GLY A 80 21.74 5.94 -11.65
CA GLY A 80 22.55 6.77 -12.56
C GLY A 80 24.03 6.51 -12.32
N GLY A 81 24.90 7.07 -13.13
CA GLY A 81 26.36 6.98 -12.92
C GLY A 81 26.73 7.48 -11.51
N GLY A 82 27.50 6.71 -10.76
CA GLY A 82 27.88 7.00 -9.37
C GLY A 82 26.72 6.77 -8.37
N ALA A 83 26.66 7.63 -7.36
CA ALA A 83 25.70 7.50 -6.25
C ALA A 83 24.29 8.11 -6.53
N ALA A 84 24.03 8.61 -7.73
CA ALA A 84 22.79 9.31 -8.07
C ALA A 84 21.72 8.34 -8.59
N LEU A 85 20.45 8.63 -8.26
CA LEU A 85 19.29 7.98 -8.87
C LEU A 85 18.72 8.89 -9.96
N ARG A 86 18.48 8.32 -11.13
CA ARG A 86 17.77 8.98 -12.23
C ARG A 86 16.30 8.62 -12.20
N ALA A 87 15.42 9.60 -12.15
CA ALA A 87 13.99 9.37 -12.29
C ALA A 87 13.60 9.27 -13.77
N VAL A 88 12.85 8.24 -14.13
CA VAL A 88 12.15 8.13 -15.41
C VAL A 88 10.65 8.23 -15.10
N GLU A 89 10.08 9.41 -15.36
CA GLU A 89 8.66 9.65 -15.11
C GLU A 89 7.82 9.25 -16.33
N PHE A 90 6.64 8.69 -16.06
CA PHE A 90 5.65 8.37 -17.08
C PHE A 90 4.45 9.33 -16.99
N ILE A 91 3.72 9.25 -15.89
CA ILE A 91 2.53 10.07 -15.67
C ILE A 91 2.58 10.63 -14.25
N THR A 92 2.45 11.95 -14.14
CA THR A 92 2.28 12.65 -12.88
C THR A 92 1.12 13.64 -13.03
N THR A 93 0.00 13.34 -12.36
CA THR A 93 -1.21 14.19 -12.40
C THR A 93 -1.93 14.14 -11.06
N ASP A 94 -2.76 15.14 -10.81
CA ASP A 94 -3.63 15.17 -9.63
C ASP A 94 -4.94 14.38 -9.82
N ARG A 95 -5.21 13.87 -11.03
CA ARG A 95 -6.33 12.95 -11.28
C ARG A 95 -6.11 11.63 -10.54
N LEU A 96 -7.22 10.98 -10.21
CA LEU A 96 -7.22 9.73 -9.45
C LEU A 96 -7.09 8.52 -10.37
N LEU A 97 -6.50 7.45 -9.85
CA LEU A 97 -6.24 6.24 -10.61
C LEU A 97 -7.51 5.44 -10.94
N HIS A 98 -8.56 5.54 -10.10
CA HIS A 98 -9.76 4.69 -10.20
C HIS A 98 -10.50 4.82 -11.54
N ASP A 99 -10.46 5.98 -12.17
CA ASP A 99 -11.10 6.29 -13.45
C ASP A 99 -10.12 6.78 -14.53
N TYR A 100 -8.82 6.70 -14.24
CA TYR A 100 -7.81 7.18 -15.18
C TYR A 100 -7.75 6.26 -16.40
N PRO A 101 -7.92 6.80 -17.63
CA PRO A 101 -7.90 6.00 -18.84
C PRO A 101 -6.53 5.35 -19.04
N ALA A 102 -6.53 4.19 -19.64
CA ALA A 102 -5.30 3.54 -20.04
C ALA A 102 -4.57 4.40 -21.09
N PRO A 103 -3.26 4.65 -20.94
CA PRO A 103 -2.44 5.22 -22.00
C PRO A 103 -2.40 4.30 -23.22
N SER A 104 -2.08 4.88 -24.38
CA SER A 104 -1.88 4.09 -25.60
C SER A 104 -0.70 3.13 -25.44
N GLU A 105 -0.70 2.07 -26.25
CA GLU A 105 0.39 1.12 -26.34
C GLU A 105 1.71 1.81 -26.67
N ASP A 106 1.69 2.76 -27.62
CA ASP A 106 2.88 3.54 -27.99
C ASP A 106 3.44 4.33 -26.80
N SER A 107 2.57 5.00 -26.02
CA SER A 107 3.00 5.75 -24.83
C SER A 107 3.65 4.85 -23.77
N PHE A 108 3.11 3.64 -23.57
CA PHE A 108 3.75 2.65 -22.70
C PHE A 108 5.09 2.17 -23.29
N GLY A 109 5.13 1.88 -24.59
CA GLY A 109 6.34 1.46 -25.30
C GLY A 109 7.47 2.49 -25.17
N GLU A 110 7.16 3.77 -25.37
CA GLU A 110 8.12 4.87 -25.21
C GLU A 110 8.64 4.97 -23.77
N PHE A 111 7.74 4.90 -22.78
CA PHE A 111 8.14 4.93 -21.38
C PHE A 111 9.06 3.77 -21.01
N LEU A 112 8.69 2.55 -21.39
CA LEU A 112 9.47 1.35 -21.11
C LEU A 112 10.81 1.36 -21.88
N GLY A 113 10.83 1.88 -23.10
CA GLY A 113 12.05 2.10 -23.88
C GLY A 113 13.02 3.07 -23.20
N ARG A 114 12.51 4.14 -22.59
CA ARG A 114 13.35 5.08 -21.81
C ARG A 114 13.97 4.41 -20.57
N ILE A 115 13.24 3.51 -19.92
CA ILE A 115 13.78 2.74 -18.78
C ILE A 115 14.89 1.80 -19.29
N GLU A 116 14.61 1.07 -20.39
CA GLU A 116 15.58 0.14 -20.97
C GLU A 116 16.89 0.83 -21.36
N ALA A 117 16.80 1.94 -22.10
CA ALA A 117 17.96 2.74 -22.49
C ALA A 117 18.75 3.26 -21.29
N ALA A 118 18.06 3.62 -20.22
CA ALA A 118 18.70 4.10 -19.01
C ALA A 118 19.38 2.97 -18.21
N LEU A 119 18.85 1.75 -18.26
CA LEU A 119 19.48 0.56 -17.68
C LEU A 119 20.71 0.13 -18.50
N GLU A 120 20.67 0.24 -19.83
CA GLU A 120 21.82 -0.05 -20.71
C GLU A 120 23.00 0.91 -20.48
N GLY A 121 22.68 2.19 -20.23
CA GLY A 121 23.69 3.21 -19.92
C GLY A 121 24.36 3.04 -18.54
N ALA A 122 23.81 2.21 -17.67
CA ALA A 122 24.33 1.97 -16.32
C ALA A 122 25.30 0.76 -16.30
N SER A 123 26.36 0.79 -17.07
CA SER A 123 27.30 -0.30 -17.37
C SER A 123 28.11 -0.86 -16.19
N GLN A 124 27.45 -1.31 -15.10
CA GLN A 124 28.11 -2.00 -13.98
C GLN A 124 27.63 -3.44 -13.87
N GLN A 125 28.53 -4.35 -13.46
CA GLN A 125 28.23 -5.75 -13.13
C GLN A 125 26.99 -5.84 -12.23
N GLY A 126 26.04 -6.69 -12.59
CA GLY A 126 24.73 -6.82 -11.88
C GLY A 126 23.55 -6.24 -12.67
N PHE A 127 23.74 -5.29 -13.56
CA PHE A 127 22.65 -4.72 -14.37
C PHE A 127 22.13 -5.64 -15.46
N GLU A 128 22.92 -6.61 -15.96
CA GLU A 128 22.42 -7.61 -16.91
C GLU A 128 21.28 -8.45 -16.32
N LYS A 129 21.41 -8.82 -15.05
CA LYS A 129 20.35 -9.54 -14.34
C LYS A 129 19.11 -8.66 -14.18
N CYS A 130 19.31 -7.40 -13.83
CA CYS A 130 18.23 -6.40 -13.75
C CYS A 130 17.52 -6.21 -15.08
N ARG A 131 18.29 -6.16 -16.17
CA ARG A 131 17.76 -6.04 -17.53
C ARG A 131 16.87 -7.21 -17.89
N SER A 132 17.28 -8.44 -17.61
CA SER A 132 16.45 -9.62 -17.89
C SER A 132 15.13 -9.61 -17.15
N HIS A 133 15.12 -9.19 -15.87
CA HIS A 133 13.88 -9.07 -15.10
C HIS A 133 13.01 -7.91 -15.60
N PHE A 134 13.63 -6.81 -16.00
CA PHE A 134 12.90 -5.70 -16.61
C PHE A 134 12.27 -6.09 -17.94
N LEU A 135 12.96 -6.85 -18.79
CA LEU A 135 12.40 -7.31 -20.06
C LEU A 135 11.18 -8.23 -19.84
N ALA A 136 11.26 -9.16 -18.89
CA ALA A 136 10.13 -9.99 -18.53
C ALA A 136 8.93 -9.15 -18.01
N PHE A 137 9.21 -8.12 -17.19
CA PHE A 137 8.19 -7.18 -16.74
C PHE A 137 7.59 -6.35 -17.90
N LYS A 138 8.45 -5.85 -18.80
CA LYS A 138 8.05 -5.10 -20.00
C LYS A 138 7.08 -5.91 -20.86
N GLU A 139 7.41 -7.17 -21.10
CA GLU A 139 6.56 -8.09 -21.87
C GLU A 139 5.17 -8.24 -21.21
N ILE A 140 5.12 -8.50 -19.90
CA ILE A 140 3.87 -8.64 -19.16
C ILE A 140 3.01 -7.37 -19.27
N ILE A 141 3.57 -6.20 -19.06
CA ILE A 141 2.79 -4.95 -19.07
C ILE A 141 2.30 -4.62 -20.48
N MET A 142 3.11 -4.87 -21.51
CA MET A 142 2.72 -4.64 -22.90
C MET A 142 1.56 -5.55 -23.32
N MET A 143 1.51 -6.79 -22.85
CA MET A 143 0.35 -7.67 -23.09
C MET A 143 -0.96 -7.18 -22.45
N LYS A 144 -0.92 -6.23 -21.52
CA LYS A 144 -2.10 -5.69 -20.82
C LYS A 144 -2.56 -4.33 -21.35
N THR A 145 -1.87 -3.72 -22.31
CA THR A 145 -2.18 -2.35 -22.80
C THR A 145 -3.57 -2.20 -23.45
N GLY A 146 -4.22 -3.30 -23.84
CA GLY A 146 -5.59 -3.30 -24.35
C GLY A 146 -6.72 -3.06 -23.33
N LYS A 147 -6.41 -2.85 -22.04
CA LYS A 147 -7.39 -2.54 -21.00
C LYS A 147 -7.91 -1.10 -21.11
N LYS A 148 -9.10 -0.86 -20.54
CA LYS A 148 -9.72 0.47 -20.57
C LYS A 148 -9.13 1.43 -19.53
N LEU A 149 -8.77 0.92 -18.36
CA LEU A 149 -8.28 1.73 -17.24
C LEU A 149 -6.85 1.37 -16.88
N LEU A 150 -6.09 2.39 -16.54
CA LEU A 150 -4.69 2.26 -16.14
C LEU A 150 -4.53 1.34 -14.90
N ARG A 151 -5.45 1.43 -13.92
CA ARG A 151 -5.45 0.58 -12.73
C ARG A 151 -5.48 -0.91 -13.06
N GLU A 152 -6.21 -1.29 -14.13
CA GLU A 152 -6.33 -2.69 -14.56
C GLU A 152 -4.99 -3.20 -15.12
N ILE A 153 -4.34 -2.41 -15.97
CA ILE A 153 -3.02 -2.73 -16.51
C ILE A 153 -2.02 -2.96 -15.37
N LEU A 154 -1.97 -2.02 -14.43
CA LEU A 154 -1.01 -2.07 -13.33
C LEU A 154 -1.28 -3.25 -12.39
N ALA A 155 -2.53 -3.46 -11.99
CA ALA A 155 -2.91 -4.52 -11.07
C ALA A 155 -2.66 -5.92 -11.66
N GLU A 156 -3.12 -6.15 -12.90
CA GLU A 156 -2.93 -7.44 -13.57
C GLU A 156 -1.45 -7.72 -13.86
N SER A 157 -0.68 -6.71 -14.27
CA SER A 157 0.76 -6.86 -14.45
C SER A 157 1.47 -7.17 -13.14
N PHE A 158 1.06 -6.54 -12.03
CA PHE A 158 1.61 -6.84 -10.70
C PHE A 158 1.30 -8.28 -10.27
N ILE A 159 0.05 -8.71 -10.42
CA ILE A 159 -0.39 -10.06 -10.09
C ILE A 159 0.41 -11.10 -10.89
N GLU A 160 0.50 -10.92 -12.20
CA GLU A 160 1.19 -11.84 -13.09
C GLU A 160 2.71 -11.85 -12.82
N TYR A 161 3.34 -10.70 -12.70
CA TYR A 161 4.77 -10.59 -12.43
C TYR A 161 5.19 -11.30 -11.14
N TYR A 162 4.41 -11.12 -10.07
CA TYR A 162 4.67 -11.82 -8.81
C TYR A 162 4.04 -13.22 -8.73
N GLY A 163 3.29 -13.65 -9.75
CA GLY A 163 2.62 -14.95 -9.81
C GLY A 163 1.65 -15.15 -8.64
N LEU A 164 0.92 -14.11 -8.26
CA LEU A 164 -0.07 -14.16 -7.18
C LEU A 164 -1.35 -14.85 -7.67
N ARG A 165 -2.00 -15.57 -6.79
CA ARG A 165 -3.25 -16.30 -7.08
C ARG A 165 -4.41 -15.80 -6.23
N THR A 166 -4.11 -15.01 -5.21
CA THR A 166 -5.11 -14.42 -4.32
C THR A 166 -6.04 -13.49 -5.12
N PRO A 167 -7.36 -13.62 -4.97
CA PRO A 167 -8.32 -12.69 -5.55
C PRO A 167 -8.00 -11.25 -5.20
N HIS A 168 -8.22 -10.34 -6.13
CA HIS A 168 -8.00 -8.92 -5.89
C HIS A 168 -9.25 -8.10 -6.22
N HIS A 169 -9.35 -6.95 -5.55
CA HIS A 169 -10.42 -5.97 -5.68
C HIS A 169 -9.83 -4.57 -5.76
N PHE A 170 -10.51 -3.65 -6.40
CA PHE A 170 -10.17 -2.24 -6.35
C PHE A 170 -10.91 -1.57 -5.19
N LEU A 171 -10.18 -0.71 -4.46
CA LEU A 171 -10.75 -0.01 -3.31
C LEU A 171 -12.00 0.79 -3.70
N SER A 172 -11.97 1.51 -4.82
CA SER A 172 -13.11 2.29 -5.31
C SER A 172 -14.39 1.48 -5.52
N GLU A 173 -14.26 0.19 -5.83
CA GLU A 173 -15.39 -0.75 -5.96
C GLU A 173 -15.86 -1.23 -4.59
N VAL A 174 -14.91 -1.58 -3.73
CA VAL A 174 -15.19 -2.02 -2.35
C VAL A 174 -15.96 -0.96 -1.55
N LEU A 175 -15.63 0.31 -1.78
CA LEU A 175 -16.25 1.45 -1.08
C LEU A 175 -17.69 1.75 -1.50
N ARG A 176 -18.23 1.10 -2.54
CA ARG A 176 -19.65 1.24 -2.92
C ARG A 176 -20.61 0.45 -2.03
N GLY A 177 -20.07 -0.42 -1.16
CA GLY A 177 -20.88 -1.29 -0.32
C GLY A 177 -21.38 -0.62 0.96
N GLU A 178 -22.46 -1.17 1.53
CA GLU A 178 -23.12 -0.68 2.76
C GLU A 178 -22.15 -0.53 3.95
N LYS A 179 -21.16 -1.42 4.06
CA LYS A 179 -20.16 -1.37 5.15
C LYS A 179 -19.36 -0.06 5.19
N PHE A 180 -19.07 0.51 4.02
CA PHE A 180 -18.41 1.82 3.98
C PHE A 180 -19.37 2.95 4.33
N HIS A 181 -20.61 2.85 3.90
CA HIS A 181 -21.65 3.80 4.30
C HIS A 181 -21.88 3.81 5.82
N ASP A 182 -21.85 2.64 6.46
CA ASP A 182 -21.95 2.56 7.94
C ASP A 182 -20.76 3.25 8.62
N LEU A 183 -19.52 2.95 8.20
CA LEU A 183 -18.34 3.65 8.71
C LEU A 183 -18.46 5.17 8.56
N PHE A 184 -18.83 5.62 7.35
CA PHE A 184 -18.98 7.03 7.05
C PHE A 184 -20.04 7.68 7.96
N SER A 185 -21.22 7.07 8.05
CA SER A 185 -22.33 7.57 8.87
C SER A 185 -21.96 7.67 10.34
N ARG A 186 -21.33 6.65 10.92
CA ARG A 186 -20.87 6.68 12.32
C ARG A 186 -19.90 7.84 12.58
N ILE A 187 -18.98 8.09 11.68
CA ILE A 187 -18.01 9.21 11.81
C ILE A 187 -18.68 10.55 11.55
N TYR A 188 -19.57 10.65 10.57
CA TYR A 188 -20.26 11.88 10.20
C TYR A 188 -21.20 12.36 11.30
N VAL A 189 -22.01 11.46 11.88
CA VAL A 189 -22.97 11.78 12.95
C VAL A 189 -22.24 12.31 14.20
N ASP A 190 -21.13 11.67 14.58
CA ASP A 190 -20.38 12.03 15.80
C ASP A 190 -18.98 12.62 15.43
N GLN A 191 -18.96 13.49 14.42
CA GLN A 191 -17.74 14.06 13.85
C GLN A 191 -16.84 14.74 14.89
N LYS A 192 -17.42 15.53 15.78
CA LYS A 192 -16.67 16.23 16.83
C LYS A 192 -15.94 15.26 17.74
N ARG A 193 -16.63 14.23 18.23
CA ARG A 193 -16.02 13.21 19.07
C ARG A 193 -14.96 12.39 18.31
N PHE A 194 -15.23 12.03 17.03
CA PHE A 194 -14.23 11.36 16.21
C PHE A 194 -12.96 12.19 16.08
N ARG A 195 -13.09 13.47 15.71
CA ARG A 195 -11.97 14.42 15.60
C ARG A 195 -11.17 14.50 16.90
N ASP A 196 -11.86 14.64 18.03
CA ASP A 196 -11.21 14.80 19.34
C ASP A 196 -10.46 13.53 19.74
N VAL A 197 -11.03 12.34 19.52
CA VAL A 197 -10.38 11.05 19.74
C VAL A 197 -9.19 10.86 18.80
N PHE A 198 -9.35 11.18 17.51
CA PHE A 198 -8.30 11.08 16.51
C PHE A 198 -7.11 11.98 16.85
N ASN A 199 -7.38 13.24 17.17
CA ASN A 199 -6.33 14.21 17.50
C ASN A 199 -5.61 13.85 18.80
N ALA A 200 -6.34 13.39 19.83
CA ALA A 200 -5.76 12.93 21.08
C ALA A 200 -4.85 11.70 20.87
N ALA A 201 -5.30 10.72 20.08
CA ALA A 201 -4.47 9.54 19.75
C ALA A 201 -3.19 9.92 19.00
N LEU A 202 -3.24 10.93 18.12
CA LEU A 202 -2.04 11.45 17.46
C LEU A 202 -1.07 12.15 18.42
N ASP A 203 -1.58 12.93 19.36
CA ASP A 203 -0.74 13.62 20.36
C ASP A 203 -0.05 12.62 21.27
N GLU A 204 -0.78 11.60 21.75
CA GLU A 204 -0.21 10.52 22.55
C GLU A 204 0.86 9.76 21.76
N TYR A 205 0.60 9.43 20.48
CA TYR A 205 1.57 8.76 19.61
C TYR A 205 2.85 9.58 19.44
N ARG A 206 2.70 10.88 19.17
CA ARG A 206 3.84 11.78 18.99
C ARG A 206 4.65 11.93 20.29
N GLY A 207 3.98 12.00 21.43
CA GLY A 207 4.61 12.04 22.74
C GLY A 207 5.37 10.76 23.07
N GLU A 208 4.76 9.58 22.88
CA GLU A 208 5.36 8.27 23.17
C GLU A 208 6.61 8.00 22.31
N PHE A 209 6.55 8.33 21.01
CA PHE A 209 7.65 8.09 20.07
C PHE A 209 8.55 9.30 19.83
N ARG A 210 8.33 10.42 20.54
CA ARG A 210 9.14 11.66 20.49
C ARG A 210 9.27 12.24 19.08
N PHE A 211 8.19 12.19 18.27
CA PHE A 211 8.20 12.80 16.96
C PHE A 211 8.14 14.33 17.03
N ARG A 212 9.07 14.99 16.34
CA ARG A 212 9.14 16.45 16.24
C ARG A 212 8.28 17.04 15.12
N TYR A 213 7.85 16.22 14.15
CA TYR A 213 7.10 16.67 12.99
C TYR A 213 5.60 16.69 13.28
N ARG A 214 4.97 17.86 13.17
CA ARG A 214 3.54 18.07 13.48
C ARG A 214 2.60 17.29 12.56
N ASN A 215 3.01 16.94 11.35
CA ASN A 215 2.19 16.26 10.37
C ASN A 215 2.46 14.74 10.25
N PHE A 216 3.34 14.19 11.08
CA PHE A 216 3.62 12.77 11.10
C PHE A 216 2.87 12.07 12.25
N PRO A 217 2.28 10.86 12.04
CA PRO A 217 2.09 10.15 10.77
C PRO A 217 1.01 10.80 9.88
N PHE A 218 0.12 11.59 10.46
CA PHE A 218 -0.98 12.30 9.79
C PHE A 218 -1.12 13.71 10.37
N PRO A 219 -1.65 14.68 9.62
CA PRO A 219 -2.09 15.96 10.19
C PRO A 219 -3.30 15.75 11.10
N LYS A 220 -3.47 16.62 12.10
CA LYS A 220 -4.68 16.70 12.89
C LYS A 220 -5.87 17.10 12.02
N LEU A 221 -7.06 16.66 12.41
CA LEU A 221 -8.32 17.10 11.82
C LEU A 221 -8.70 18.50 12.34
N GLY A 222 -9.12 19.38 11.44
CA GLY A 222 -9.67 20.67 11.74
C GLY A 222 -11.09 20.59 12.33
N GLU A 223 -11.71 21.74 12.63
CA GLU A 223 -12.99 21.81 13.36
C GLU A 223 -14.12 21.04 12.71
N ASP A 224 -14.39 21.27 11.43
CA ASP A 224 -15.43 20.59 10.65
C ASP A 224 -14.88 19.55 9.68
N GLU A 225 -13.57 19.22 9.80
CA GLU A 225 -12.90 18.32 8.88
C GLU A 225 -13.29 16.87 9.18
N LEU A 226 -13.71 16.16 8.13
CA LEU A 226 -13.94 14.72 8.15
C LEU A 226 -12.65 13.99 7.67
N PRO A 227 -12.38 12.76 8.16
CA PRO A 227 -11.19 12.01 7.78
C PRO A 227 -11.33 11.36 6.40
N PHE A 228 -11.96 12.05 5.47
CA PHE A 228 -12.24 11.61 4.11
C PHE A 228 -11.73 12.62 3.09
N TRP A 229 -11.62 12.15 1.86
CA TRP A 229 -11.50 12.96 0.67
C TRP A 229 -12.84 13.04 -0.03
N VAL A 230 -13.18 14.20 -0.57
CA VAL A 230 -14.27 14.37 -1.53
C VAL A 230 -13.65 14.60 -2.90
N VAL A 231 -14.21 13.97 -3.94
CA VAL A 231 -13.78 14.18 -5.32
C VAL A 231 -14.66 15.25 -5.96
N ARG A 232 -14.03 16.28 -6.49
CA ARG A 232 -14.65 17.37 -7.25
C ARG A 232 -13.86 17.58 -8.53
N ASP A 233 -14.53 17.57 -9.66
CA ASP A 233 -13.90 17.74 -10.99
C ASP A 233 -12.73 16.78 -11.23
N GLY A 234 -12.85 15.54 -10.73
CA GLY A 234 -11.81 14.50 -10.81
C GLY A 234 -10.61 14.71 -9.87
N LEU A 235 -10.67 15.72 -9.00
CA LEU A 235 -9.60 16.05 -8.06
C LEU A 235 -10.02 15.76 -6.62
N ARG A 236 -9.05 15.37 -5.82
CA ARG A 236 -9.24 15.05 -4.40
C ARG A 236 -9.08 16.31 -3.53
N ALA A 237 -10.11 16.64 -2.77
CA ALA A 237 -10.12 17.72 -1.80
C ALA A 237 -10.43 17.19 -0.39
N LYS A 238 -10.13 17.98 0.65
CA LYS A 238 -10.56 17.67 2.02
C LYS A 238 -12.08 17.68 2.10
N CYS A 239 -12.65 16.72 2.82
CA CYS A 239 -14.06 16.64 3.09
C CYS A 239 -14.38 17.37 4.40
N PHE A 240 -15.37 18.25 4.38
CA PHE A 240 -15.88 18.95 5.57
C PHE A 240 -17.34 18.59 5.80
N LYS A 241 -17.77 18.60 7.05
CA LYS A 241 -19.17 18.28 7.41
C LYS A 241 -20.17 19.17 6.65
N LYS A 242 -19.91 20.48 6.59
CA LYS A 242 -20.73 21.43 5.84
C LYS A 242 -20.89 21.11 4.34
N ASP A 243 -19.87 20.49 3.72
CA ASP A 243 -19.96 20.10 2.30
C ASP A 243 -20.95 18.95 2.11
N VAL A 244 -20.98 18.02 3.07
CA VAL A 244 -21.90 16.89 3.08
C VAL A 244 -23.31 17.35 3.41
N ASP A 245 -23.46 18.27 4.38
CA ASP A 245 -24.76 18.87 4.76
C ASP A 245 -25.41 19.61 3.57
N ALA A 246 -24.60 20.27 2.75
CA ALA A 246 -25.07 21.06 1.61
C ALA A 246 -25.44 20.22 0.37
N ALA A 247 -24.69 19.15 0.11
CA ALA A 247 -24.83 18.38 -1.13
C ALA A 247 -25.62 17.06 -0.95
N GLY A 248 -25.70 16.52 0.28
CA GLY A 248 -26.08 15.13 0.54
C GLY A 248 -24.91 14.16 0.25
N ALA A 249 -24.70 13.21 1.15
CA ALA A 249 -23.58 12.26 1.02
C ALA A 249 -23.67 11.39 -0.26
N GLU A 250 -24.89 11.07 -0.68
CA GLU A 250 -25.22 10.27 -1.87
C GLU A 250 -24.83 10.94 -3.20
N ASN A 251 -24.70 12.27 -3.18
CA ASN A 251 -24.31 13.07 -4.35
C ASN A 251 -22.80 13.36 -4.42
N LEU A 252 -22.04 12.82 -3.47
CA LEU A 252 -20.60 13.03 -3.38
C LEU A 252 -19.84 11.73 -3.59
N ILE A 253 -18.74 11.80 -4.34
CA ILE A 253 -17.76 10.71 -4.37
C ILE A 253 -16.81 10.91 -3.19
N ILE A 254 -16.89 10.01 -2.21
CA ILE A 254 -16.15 10.11 -0.96
C ILE A 254 -15.19 8.92 -0.83
N PHE A 255 -13.93 9.19 -0.53
CA PHE A 255 -12.91 8.20 -0.29
C PHE A 255 -12.27 8.36 1.09
N PRO A 256 -11.94 7.28 1.80
CA PRO A 256 -11.27 7.37 3.10
C PRO A 256 -9.84 7.87 2.94
N ARG A 257 -9.37 8.67 3.88
CA ARG A 257 -7.94 9.00 4.01
C ARG A 257 -7.18 7.81 4.62
N ALA A 258 -5.87 7.77 4.47
CA ALA A 258 -5.04 6.61 4.83
C ALA A 258 -5.38 5.98 6.20
N ALA A 259 -5.55 6.79 7.24
CA ALA A 259 -5.96 6.29 8.56
C ALA A 259 -7.35 5.65 8.54
N THR A 260 -8.32 6.32 7.95
CA THR A 260 -9.72 5.86 7.88
C THR A 260 -9.87 4.66 6.95
N LEU A 261 -9.04 4.57 5.92
CA LEU A 261 -8.97 3.39 5.07
C LEU A 261 -8.58 2.15 5.89
N THR A 262 -7.57 2.26 6.72
CA THR A 262 -7.15 1.15 7.57
C THR A 262 -8.23 0.79 8.60
N LEU A 263 -8.91 1.78 9.18
CA LEU A 263 -10.06 1.53 10.05
C LEU A 263 -11.15 0.75 9.31
N PHE A 264 -11.49 1.17 8.07
CA PHE A 264 -12.46 0.46 7.24
C PHE A 264 -12.06 -1.00 6.99
N LEU A 265 -10.83 -1.23 6.54
CA LEU A 265 -10.37 -2.58 6.23
C LEU A 265 -10.37 -3.47 7.47
N ARG A 266 -9.95 -2.96 8.63
CA ARG A 266 -9.84 -3.74 9.86
C ARG A 266 -11.16 -3.96 10.58
N LEU A 267 -12.10 -3.02 10.53
CA LEU A 267 -13.38 -3.13 11.26
C LEU A 267 -14.49 -3.79 10.43
N TYR A 268 -14.44 -3.64 9.11
CA TYR A 268 -15.58 -3.98 8.28
C TYR A 268 -15.29 -5.04 7.21
N ARG A 269 -14.02 -5.34 6.95
CA ARG A 269 -13.69 -6.22 5.83
C ARG A 269 -12.82 -7.41 6.18
N LEU A 270 -11.79 -7.22 7.00
CA LEU A 270 -10.74 -8.22 7.25
C LEU A 270 -10.62 -8.55 8.72
N ASP A 271 -10.66 -9.82 9.07
CA ASP A 271 -10.36 -10.27 10.41
C ASP A 271 -8.87 -10.19 10.74
N PHE A 272 -8.04 -10.20 9.69
CA PHE A 272 -6.59 -10.08 9.85
C PHE A 272 -5.98 -9.26 8.71
N PHE A 273 -5.29 -8.19 9.04
CA PHE A 273 -4.69 -7.29 8.07
C PHE A 273 -3.15 -7.30 8.12
N ILE A 274 -2.49 -7.47 6.95
CA ILE A 274 -1.03 -7.48 6.83
C ILE A 274 -0.56 -6.16 6.25
N HIS A 275 0.18 -5.40 7.05
CA HIS A 275 0.81 -4.14 6.66
C HIS A 275 2.22 -4.30 6.09
N GLY A 276 2.73 -3.25 5.44
CA GLY A 276 4.15 -2.96 5.37
C GLY A 276 4.63 -2.19 6.60
N VAL A 277 5.94 -1.95 6.71
CA VAL A 277 6.56 -1.24 7.85
C VAL A 277 5.92 0.14 8.09
N GLY A 278 5.67 0.91 7.03
CA GLY A 278 5.09 2.24 7.14
C GLY A 278 3.71 2.22 7.80
N GLY A 279 2.82 1.34 7.32
CA GLY A 279 1.47 1.17 7.87
C GLY A 279 1.49 0.70 9.32
N TRP A 280 2.30 -0.31 9.62
CA TRP A 280 2.46 -0.83 10.97
C TRP A 280 2.79 0.25 12.02
N ASN A 281 3.63 1.20 11.65
CA ASN A 281 4.10 2.20 12.59
C ASN A 281 3.00 3.11 13.12
N TYR A 282 1.89 3.28 12.39
CA TYR A 282 0.75 4.08 12.87
C TYR A 282 -0.47 3.26 13.33
N GLU A 283 -0.39 1.92 13.33
CA GLU A 283 -1.45 1.05 13.84
C GLU A 283 -1.76 1.30 15.33
N TRP A 284 -0.81 1.83 16.07
CA TRP A 284 -1.04 2.25 17.44
C TRP A 284 -2.12 3.35 17.53
N VAL A 285 -2.12 4.30 16.59
CA VAL A 285 -3.15 5.35 16.51
C VAL A 285 -4.49 4.73 16.17
N GLN A 286 -4.52 3.77 15.21
CA GLN A 286 -5.73 3.09 14.81
C GLN A 286 -6.36 2.31 15.98
N ASP A 287 -5.57 1.54 16.71
CA ASP A 287 -6.06 0.80 17.87
C ASP A 287 -6.74 1.74 18.89
N ARG A 288 -6.15 2.92 19.17
CA ARG A 288 -6.75 3.91 20.08
C ARG A 288 -8.07 4.48 19.56
N ILE A 289 -8.16 4.71 18.26
CA ILE A 289 -9.42 5.17 17.65
C ILE A 289 -10.47 4.08 17.73
N ILE A 290 -10.13 2.83 17.44
CA ILE A 290 -11.06 1.69 17.53
C ILE A 290 -11.58 1.54 18.97
N GLU A 291 -10.69 1.51 19.95
CA GLU A 291 -11.05 1.36 21.36
C GLU A 291 -11.94 2.53 21.87
N ARG A 292 -11.59 3.77 21.50
CA ARG A 292 -12.19 4.96 22.13
C ARG A 292 -13.41 5.49 21.39
N PHE A 293 -13.41 5.44 20.08
CA PHE A 293 -14.54 5.92 19.28
C PHE A 293 -15.53 4.79 18.98
N PHE A 294 -15.06 3.68 18.41
CA PHE A 294 -15.94 2.58 18.04
C PHE A 294 -16.35 1.71 19.22
N LYS A 295 -15.60 1.75 20.34
CA LYS A 295 -15.83 0.92 21.53
C LYS A 295 -15.67 -0.58 21.23
N GLU A 296 -14.79 -0.90 20.32
CA GLU A 296 -14.51 -2.27 19.86
C GLU A 296 -13.07 -2.68 20.20
N THR A 297 -12.84 -3.99 20.26
CA THR A 297 -11.49 -4.54 20.37
C THR A 297 -10.80 -4.43 19.01
N PRO A 298 -9.60 -3.85 18.91
CA PRO A 298 -8.91 -3.75 17.64
C PRO A 298 -8.68 -5.12 17.01
N PRO A 299 -9.16 -5.35 15.77
CA PRO A 299 -8.87 -6.58 15.04
C PRO A 299 -7.36 -6.79 14.90
N PRO A 300 -6.86 -8.03 14.91
CA PRO A 300 -5.44 -8.31 14.83
C PRO A 300 -4.85 -7.86 13.48
N CYS A 301 -3.61 -7.43 13.51
CA CYS A 301 -2.84 -7.09 12.32
C CYS A 301 -1.40 -7.55 12.44
N ALA A 302 -0.73 -7.64 11.32
CA ALA A 302 0.70 -7.94 11.21
C ALA A 302 1.41 -6.95 10.30
N ALA A 303 2.73 -6.96 10.35
CA ALA A 303 3.56 -6.33 9.32
C ALA A 303 4.47 -7.37 8.69
N ALA A 304 4.67 -7.25 7.39
CA ALA A 304 5.67 -8.03 6.67
C ALA A 304 6.48 -7.11 5.75
N SER A 305 7.78 -7.32 5.70
CA SER A 305 8.71 -6.59 4.87
C SER A 305 9.98 -7.39 4.64
N GLY A 306 10.81 -6.93 3.71
CA GLY A 306 12.12 -7.51 3.45
C GLY A 306 13.07 -6.46 2.90
N THR A 307 14.37 -6.70 3.02
CA THR A 307 15.43 -5.88 2.43
C THR A 307 16.17 -6.73 1.42
N PHE A 308 16.36 -6.16 0.23
CA PHE A 308 17.05 -6.80 -0.88
C PHE A 308 18.03 -5.78 -1.44
N PHE A 309 19.32 -6.12 -1.44
CA PHE A 309 20.37 -5.29 -2.02
C PHE A 309 20.72 -5.77 -3.41
N LEU A 310 21.07 -4.84 -4.28
CA LEU A 310 21.87 -5.17 -5.46
C LEU A 310 23.31 -5.39 -5.03
N ASP A 311 23.94 -6.42 -5.56
CA ASP A 311 25.35 -6.69 -5.30
C ASP A 311 26.17 -5.41 -5.42
N HIS A 312 26.89 -5.07 -4.34
CA HIS A 312 27.77 -3.89 -4.19
C HIS A 312 27.15 -2.48 -4.04
N CYS A 313 25.83 -2.34 -3.91
CA CYS A 313 25.19 -1.04 -3.67
C CYS A 313 24.42 -1.02 -2.34
N ALA A 314 25.12 -0.97 -1.24
CA ALA A 314 24.66 -1.27 0.12
C ALA A 314 23.62 -0.32 0.76
N GLU A 315 23.19 0.78 0.15
CA GLU A 315 22.45 1.80 0.92
C GLU A 315 21.25 2.47 0.23
N ARG A 316 20.75 2.02 -0.93
CA ARG A 316 19.74 2.80 -1.67
C ARG A 316 18.59 1.97 -2.20
N GLU A 317 17.39 2.58 -2.21
CA GLU A 317 16.17 2.05 -2.81
C GLU A 317 16.33 1.91 -4.33
N PHE A 318 16.27 0.68 -4.82
CA PHE A 318 16.31 0.36 -6.26
C PHE A 318 14.95 -0.08 -6.78
N PRO A 319 14.69 0.04 -8.11
CA PRO A 319 13.44 -0.40 -8.73
C PRO A 319 13.22 -1.93 -8.58
N TYR A 320 11.97 -2.34 -8.49
CA TYR A 320 11.53 -3.69 -8.08
C TYR A 320 11.75 -4.77 -9.13
N PHE A 321 11.88 -4.42 -10.39
CA PHE A 321 12.22 -5.35 -11.45
C PHE A 321 13.69 -5.78 -11.44
N LEU A 322 14.48 -5.26 -10.49
CA LEU A 322 15.86 -5.68 -10.29
C LEU A 322 15.96 -7.02 -9.56
N PHE A 323 14.86 -7.46 -8.94
CA PHE A 323 14.78 -8.71 -8.21
C PHE A 323 13.76 -9.64 -8.84
N SER A 324 14.19 -10.87 -9.09
CA SER A 324 13.30 -11.90 -9.57
C SER A 324 12.17 -12.14 -8.57
N PRO A 325 10.89 -12.17 -9.01
CA PRO A 325 9.79 -12.62 -8.16
C PRO A 325 10.06 -13.98 -7.54
N ARG A 326 10.79 -14.85 -8.25
CA ARG A 326 11.20 -16.17 -7.77
C ARG A 326 12.13 -16.08 -6.58
N GLU A 327 13.12 -15.19 -6.62
CA GLU A 327 14.08 -14.98 -5.52
C GLU A 327 13.38 -14.46 -4.28
N ILE A 328 12.53 -13.43 -4.41
CA ILE A 328 11.76 -12.88 -3.30
C ILE A 328 10.85 -13.96 -2.70
N ARG A 329 10.17 -14.73 -3.54
CA ARG A 329 9.30 -15.84 -3.11
C ARG A 329 10.08 -16.93 -2.39
N GLN A 330 11.28 -17.26 -2.85
CA GLN A 330 12.15 -18.23 -2.20
C GLN A 330 12.54 -17.75 -0.80
N ARG A 331 12.97 -16.49 -0.63
CA ARG A 331 13.30 -15.91 0.68
C ARG A 331 12.11 -15.93 1.64
N VAL A 332 10.92 -15.59 1.14
CA VAL A 332 9.70 -15.68 1.96
C VAL A 332 9.41 -17.11 2.36
N ARG A 333 9.55 -18.09 1.46
CA ARG A 333 9.35 -19.53 1.79
C ARG A 333 10.37 -20.02 2.80
N GLU A 334 11.65 -19.71 2.62
CA GLU A 334 12.71 -20.05 3.57
C GLU A 334 12.41 -19.49 4.96
N PHE A 335 12.05 -18.20 5.05
CA PHE A 335 11.63 -17.58 6.30
C PHE A 335 10.44 -18.30 6.92
N MET A 336 9.42 -18.63 6.12
CA MET A 336 8.19 -19.28 6.58
C MET A 336 8.41 -20.75 6.97
N SER A 337 9.39 -21.46 6.38
CA SER A 337 9.71 -22.85 6.70
C SER A 337 10.49 -23.04 8.01
N HIS A 338 11.12 -22.00 8.53
CA HIS A 338 11.81 -22.00 9.82
C HIS A 338 10.87 -21.71 11.00
N VAL A 339 9.58 -21.59 10.72
CA VAL A 339 8.55 -21.43 11.75
C VAL A 339 8.06 -22.81 12.15
N PRO A 340 8.15 -23.19 13.42
CA PRO A 340 7.72 -24.50 13.92
C PRO A 340 6.21 -24.72 13.81
#